data_49c1a832ac9c77db96e55ac4ee5e460c
#
_entry.id   49c1a832ac9c77db96e55ac4ee5e460c
#
_cell.length_a   1.000
_cell.length_b   1.000
_cell.length_c   1.000
_cell.angle_alpha   90.00
_cell.angle_beta   90.00
_cell.angle_gamma   90.00
#
_symmetry.space_group_name_H-M   'P 1'
#
loop_
_entity.id
_entity.type
_entity.pdbx_description
1 polymer ?
#
loop_
_entity_poly.entity_id
_entity_poly.type
_entity_poly.pdbx_seq_one_letter_code
_entity_poly.pdbx_strand_id
1 'polypeptide(L)'
;MSNTDQISLIGIKGFGYHGVFEHEAADGQDFFVDVVMNLDLSKPSQSDNLEDTVDYGAITDLVVSEIAGDRVQLIEKLASRIADAVLKKDQRILNVSITVHKPSAPVSAEVKDITVTIRR
;
A
#
# COMPACT_ATOMS: atom_id res chain seq x y z
N MET A 1 -15.30 -9.53 20.01
CA MET A 1 -15.67 -10.13 18.74
C MET A 1 -14.79 -9.56 17.64
N SER A 2 -14.13 -10.40 16.86
CA SER A 2 -13.30 -9.91 15.77
C SER A 2 -14.17 -9.57 14.57
N ASN A 3 -13.83 -8.49 13.89
CA ASN A 3 -14.50 -8.08 12.65
C ASN A 3 -13.69 -8.58 11.46
N THR A 4 -14.35 -9.27 10.53
CA THR A 4 -13.73 -9.81 9.33
C THR A 4 -14.00 -9.00 8.06
N ASP A 5 -14.68 -7.86 8.19
CA ASP A 5 -14.95 -7.01 7.04
C ASP A 5 -13.66 -6.37 6.53
N GLN A 6 -13.56 -6.24 5.23
CA GLN A 6 -12.35 -5.71 4.59
C GLN A 6 -12.70 -4.81 3.42
N ILE A 7 -11.83 -3.83 3.21
CA ILE A 7 -11.72 -3.11 1.94
C ILE A 7 -10.35 -3.44 1.37
N SER A 8 -10.31 -3.93 0.14
CA SER A 8 -9.06 -4.29 -0.52
C SER A 8 -8.86 -3.46 -1.77
N LEU A 9 -7.68 -2.86 -1.87
CA LEU A 9 -7.25 -2.11 -3.06
C LEU A 9 -6.08 -2.89 -3.66
N ILE A 10 -6.29 -3.44 -4.83
CA ILE A 10 -5.34 -4.38 -5.42
C ILE A 10 -4.67 -3.74 -6.65
N GLY A 11 -3.33 -3.75 -6.65
CA GLY A 11 -2.55 -3.31 -7.79
C GLY A 11 -2.50 -1.81 -8.00
N ILE A 12 -2.42 -1.03 -6.92
CA ILE A 12 -2.24 0.42 -7.04
C ILE A 12 -0.87 0.68 -7.66
N LYS A 13 -0.85 1.26 -8.84
CA LYS A 13 0.39 1.55 -9.57
C LYS A 13 0.93 2.93 -9.19
N GLY A 14 2.22 3.00 -8.94
CA GLY A 14 2.92 4.24 -8.74
C GLY A 14 4.34 4.15 -9.28
N PHE A 15 4.97 5.28 -9.51
CA PHE A 15 6.35 5.35 -9.97
C PHE A 15 7.23 5.88 -8.85
N GLY A 16 8.37 5.22 -8.62
CA GLY A 16 9.29 5.63 -7.57
C GLY A 16 10.73 5.20 -7.87
N TYR A 17 11.65 5.63 -6.99
CA TYR A 17 13.09 5.46 -7.17
C TYR A 17 13.70 4.57 -6.10
N HIS A 18 12.88 3.72 -5.49
CA HIS A 18 13.29 2.88 -4.35
C HIS A 18 14.14 1.72 -4.81
N GLY A 19 15.21 1.45 -4.08
CA GLY A 19 16.12 0.35 -4.36
C GLY A 19 17.52 0.68 -3.87
N VAL A 20 18.36 -0.36 -3.79
CA VAL A 20 19.72 -0.26 -3.27
C VAL A 20 20.67 0.30 -4.35
N PHE A 21 20.43 -0.01 -5.62
CA PHE A 21 21.35 0.31 -6.71
C PHE A 21 21.19 1.73 -7.23
N GLU A 22 22.31 2.32 -7.69
CA GLU A 22 22.31 3.67 -8.24
C GLU A 22 21.42 3.83 -9.46
N HIS A 23 21.37 2.81 -10.34
CA HIS A 23 20.51 2.89 -11.52
C HIS A 23 19.02 2.92 -11.17
N GLU A 24 18.64 2.28 -10.06
CA GLU A 24 17.26 2.37 -9.55
C GLU A 24 16.94 3.80 -9.09
N ALA A 25 17.89 4.43 -8.40
CA ALA A 25 17.74 5.82 -7.96
C ALA A 25 17.72 6.80 -9.14
N ALA A 26 18.43 6.50 -10.22
CA ALA A 26 18.51 7.37 -11.39
C ALA A 26 17.30 7.24 -12.30
N ASP A 27 16.87 6.03 -12.59
CA ASP A 27 15.86 5.74 -13.61
C ASP A 27 14.46 5.58 -13.06
N GLY A 28 14.34 5.12 -11.82
CA GLY A 28 13.04 4.79 -11.23
C GLY A 28 12.40 3.58 -11.88
N GLN A 29 11.26 3.18 -11.35
CA GLN A 29 10.51 2.04 -11.86
C GLN A 29 9.08 2.07 -11.35
N ASP A 30 8.22 1.26 -11.97
CA ASP A 30 6.85 1.07 -11.50
C ASP A 30 6.83 0.13 -10.29
N PHE A 31 6.09 0.55 -9.29
CA PHE A 31 5.74 -0.27 -8.13
C PHE A 31 4.23 -0.48 -8.12
N PHE A 32 3.81 -1.60 -7.56
CA PHE A 32 2.38 -1.88 -7.38
C PHE A 32 2.16 -2.22 -5.91
N VAL A 33 1.07 -1.71 -5.35
CA VAL A 33 0.78 -1.89 -3.92
C VAL A 33 -0.63 -2.42 -3.75
N ASP A 34 -0.76 -3.46 -2.91
CA ASP A 34 -2.04 -3.95 -2.45
C ASP A 34 -2.24 -3.48 -1.03
N VAL A 35 -3.42 -2.97 -0.74
CA VAL A 35 -3.83 -2.52 0.59
C VAL A 35 -5.05 -3.32 1.00
N VAL A 36 -4.96 -4.04 2.12
CA VAL A 36 -6.12 -4.71 2.72
C VAL A 36 -6.37 -4.07 4.07
N MET A 37 -7.51 -3.40 4.20
CA MET A 37 -7.92 -2.71 5.42
C MET A 37 -9.01 -3.51 6.10
N ASN A 38 -8.80 -3.85 7.38
CA ASN A 38 -9.80 -4.52 8.19
C ASN A 38 -10.50 -3.48 9.06
N LEU A 39 -11.82 -3.45 8.97
CA LEU A 39 -12.64 -2.51 9.73
C LEU A 39 -14.08 -3.02 9.78
N ASP A 40 -14.88 -2.41 10.65
CA ASP A 40 -16.30 -2.72 10.75
C ASP A 40 -17.06 -1.93 9.69
N LEU A 41 -17.68 -2.61 8.74
CA LEU A 41 -18.47 -2.00 7.67
C LEU A 41 -19.98 -2.05 7.92
N SER A 42 -20.40 -2.34 9.15
CA SER A 42 -21.84 -2.43 9.49
C SER A 42 -22.56 -1.11 9.23
N LYS A 43 -21.97 0.01 9.63
CA LYS A 43 -22.60 1.31 9.52
C LYS A 43 -22.82 1.73 8.06
N PRO A 44 -21.80 1.74 7.17
CA PRO A 44 -22.05 2.08 5.78
C PRO A 44 -22.89 1.05 5.05
N SER A 45 -22.89 -0.22 5.49
CA SER A 45 -23.75 -1.25 4.90
C SER A 45 -25.24 -0.96 5.10
N GLN A 46 -25.57 -0.22 6.15
CA GLN A 46 -26.96 0.14 6.46
C GLN A 46 -27.31 1.54 5.95
N SER A 47 -26.41 2.50 6.14
CA SER A 47 -26.69 3.91 5.85
C SER A 47 -26.51 4.27 4.37
N ASP A 48 -25.65 3.54 3.65
CA ASP A 48 -25.25 3.89 2.28
C ASP A 48 -24.62 5.29 2.20
N ASN A 49 -23.95 5.70 3.27
CA ASN A 49 -23.36 7.04 3.38
C ASN A 49 -21.84 6.95 3.37
N LEU A 50 -21.20 7.66 2.44
CA LEU A 50 -19.74 7.70 2.31
C LEU A 50 -19.05 8.15 3.61
N GLU A 51 -19.68 9.05 4.36
CA GLU A 51 -19.11 9.54 5.61
C GLU A 51 -18.96 8.45 6.67
N ASP A 52 -19.68 7.35 6.55
CA ASP A 52 -19.65 6.25 7.50
C ASP A 52 -18.58 5.21 7.20
N THR A 53 -17.83 5.39 6.12
CA THR A 53 -16.80 4.44 5.70
C THR A 53 -15.47 5.14 5.41
N VAL A 54 -14.45 4.34 5.10
CA VAL A 54 -13.16 4.84 4.63
C VAL A 54 -13.28 5.20 3.15
N ASP A 55 -12.83 6.40 2.80
CA ASP A 55 -12.74 6.83 1.40
C ASP A 55 -11.54 6.16 0.75
N TYR A 56 -11.80 5.07 0.04
CA TYR A 56 -10.71 4.33 -0.61
C TYR A 56 -10.03 5.09 -1.75
N GLY A 57 -10.72 6.05 -2.36
CA GLY A 57 -10.09 6.96 -3.33
C GLY A 57 -8.99 7.79 -2.69
N ALA A 58 -9.24 8.33 -1.50
CA ALA A 58 -8.24 9.08 -0.74
C ALA A 58 -7.08 8.18 -0.30
N ILE A 59 -7.35 6.93 0.07
CA ILE A 59 -6.29 5.96 0.39
C ILE A 59 -5.44 5.67 -0.84
N THR A 60 -6.05 5.50 -2.01
CA THR A 60 -5.33 5.27 -3.26
C THR A 60 -4.37 6.43 -3.56
N ASP A 61 -4.85 7.66 -3.46
CA ASP A 61 -4.02 8.85 -3.70
C ASP A 61 -2.86 8.93 -2.70
N LEU A 62 -3.12 8.60 -1.44
CA LEU A 62 -2.10 8.56 -0.41
C LEU A 62 -1.00 7.55 -0.74
N VAL A 63 -1.38 6.35 -1.16
CA VAL A 63 -0.42 5.30 -1.53
C VAL A 63 0.43 5.73 -2.72
N VAL A 64 -0.18 6.29 -3.75
CA VAL A 64 0.55 6.80 -4.94
C VAL A 64 1.56 7.86 -4.51
N SER A 65 1.16 8.79 -3.63
CA SER A 65 2.07 9.84 -3.16
C SER A 65 3.23 9.28 -2.34
N GLU A 66 3.01 8.22 -1.56
CA GLU A 66 4.07 7.56 -0.80
C GLU A 66 5.06 6.84 -1.71
N ILE A 67 4.58 6.19 -2.77
CA ILE A 67 5.45 5.56 -3.76
C ILE A 67 6.34 6.61 -4.44
N ALA A 68 5.77 7.76 -4.79
CA ALA A 68 6.50 8.86 -5.44
C ALA A 68 7.33 9.70 -4.46
N GLY A 69 7.18 9.48 -3.17
CA GLY A 69 7.83 10.26 -2.12
C GLY A 69 9.31 9.92 -1.94
N ASP A 70 9.83 10.26 -0.77
CA ASP A 70 11.25 10.11 -0.47
C ASP A 70 11.75 8.71 -0.77
N ARG A 71 12.88 8.64 -1.47
CA ARG A 71 13.52 7.39 -1.84
C ARG A 71 13.94 6.60 -0.61
N VAL A 72 13.66 5.31 -0.62
CA VAL A 72 14.19 4.35 0.36
C VAL A 72 14.95 3.25 -0.39
N GLN A 73 15.84 2.56 0.31
CA GLN A 73 16.60 1.47 -0.30
C GLN A 73 15.81 0.16 -0.34
N LEU A 74 14.98 -0.08 0.67
CA LEU A 74 14.27 -1.35 0.83
C LEU A 74 12.77 -1.16 0.66
N ILE A 75 12.12 -2.05 -0.08
CA ILE A 75 10.66 -2.03 -0.20
C ILE A 75 9.96 -2.36 1.12
N GLU A 76 10.64 -3.03 2.06
CA GLU A 76 10.17 -3.21 3.42
C GLU A 76 9.93 -1.86 4.11
N LYS A 77 10.83 -0.92 3.92
CA LYS A 77 10.69 0.44 4.47
C LYS A 77 9.54 1.18 3.79
N LEU A 78 9.41 1.05 2.50
CA LEU A 78 8.28 1.65 1.76
C LEU A 78 6.95 1.09 2.27
N ALA A 79 6.86 -0.24 2.40
CA ALA A 79 5.65 -0.89 2.89
C ALA A 79 5.28 -0.43 4.30
N SER A 80 6.25 -0.33 5.19
CA SER A 80 6.04 0.15 6.56
C SER A 80 5.55 1.60 6.58
N ARG A 81 6.14 2.45 5.78
CA ARG A 81 5.75 3.87 5.67
C ARG A 81 4.32 4.01 5.14
N ILE A 82 3.97 3.21 4.14
CA ILE A 82 2.59 3.19 3.62
C ILE A 82 1.61 2.71 4.68
N ALA A 83 1.95 1.64 5.40
CA ALA A 83 1.09 1.11 6.47
C ALA A 83 0.80 2.17 7.53
N ASP A 84 1.84 2.87 7.99
CA ASP A 84 1.69 3.93 8.99
C ASP A 84 0.80 5.07 8.47
N ALA A 85 0.99 5.48 7.23
CA ALA A 85 0.22 6.55 6.61
C ALA A 85 -1.26 6.18 6.47
N VAL A 86 -1.54 4.94 6.06
CA VAL A 86 -2.91 4.44 5.91
C VAL A 86 -3.62 4.40 7.27
N LEU A 87 -2.96 3.88 8.30
CA LEU A 87 -3.54 3.80 9.64
C LEU A 87 -3.83 5.19 10.21
N LYS A 88 -3.00 6.18 9.93
CA LYS A 88 -3.21 7.56 10.38
C LYS A 88 -4.35 8.25 9.63
N LYS A 89 -4.62 7.84 8.41
CA LYS A 89 -5.60 8.50 7.55
C LYS A 89 -7.01 8.35 8.07
N ASP A 90 -7.34 7.21 8.66
CA ASP A 90 -8.67 6.94 9.17
C ASP A 90 -8.60 5.99 10.37
N GLN A 91 -9.04 6.46 11.53
CA GLN A 91 -8.95 5.70 12.79
C GLN A 91 -9.90 4.51 12.84
N ARG A 92 -10.84 4.40 11.92
CA ARG A 92 -11.75 3.25 11.85
C ARG A 92 -11.03 2.01 11.33
N ILE A 93 -9.89 2.16 10.67
CA ILE A 93 -9.09 1.03 10.21
C ILE A 93 -8.44 0.35 11.43
N LEU A 94 -8.82 -0.90 11.67
CA LEU A 94 -8.35 -1.68 12.83
C LEU A 94 -6.93 -2.20 12.61
N ASN A 95 -6.67 -2.70 11.40
CA ASN A 95 -5.35 -3.15 11.00
C ASN A 95 -5.27 -3.12 9.48
N VAL A 96 -4.04 -3.15 8.96
CA VAL A 96 -3.78 -3.07 7.53
C VAL A 96 -2.69 -4.05 7.13
N SER A 97 -2.85 -4.62 5.94
CA SER A 97 -1.83 -5.42 5.28
C SER A 97 -1.41 -4.68 4.02
N ILE A 98 -0.11 -4.41 3.89
CA ILE A 98 0.46 -3.72 2.73
C ILE A 98 1.38 -4.70 2.02
N THR A 99 1.14 -4.94 0.73
CA THR A 99 2.02 -5.73 -0.12
C THR A 99 2.60 -4.82 -1.19
N VAL A 100 3.92 -4.66 -1.19
CA VAL A 100 4.63 -3.92 -2.22
C VAL A 100 5.18 -4.90 -3.24
N HIS A 101 4.84 -4.69 -4.51
CA HIS A 101 5.32 -5.46 -5.65
C HIS A 101 6.40 -4.68 -6.38
N LYS A 102 7.52 -5.34 -6.64
CA LYS A 102 8.65 -4.77 -7.39
C LYS A 102 8.98 -5.70 -8.56
N PRO A 103 8.15 -5.71 -9.62
CA PRO A 103 8.30 -6.68 -10.71
C PRO A 103 9.57 -6.49 -11.52
N SER A 104 10.12 -5.28 -11.54
CA SER A 104 11.36 -4.96 -12.26
C SER A 104 12.59 -4.98 -11.36
N ALA A 105 12.53 -5.67 -10.22
CA ALA A 105 13.67 -5.76 -9.32
C ALA A 105 14.88 -6.37 -10.03
N PRO A 106 16.08 -5.75 -9.89
CA PRO A 106 17.28 -6.21 -10.59
C PRO A 106 17.89 -7.43 -9.88
N VAL A 107 17.46 -8.61 -10.27
CA VAL A 107 17.98 -9.88 -9.76
C VAL A 107 18.56 -10.70 -10.91
N SER A 108 19.45 -11.64 -10.60
CA SER A 108 20.20 -12.39 -11.62
C SER A 108 19.38 -13.48 -12.29
N ALA A 109 18.35 -13.98 -11.62
CA ALA A 109 17.47 -15.01 -12.17
C ALA A 109 16.18 -14.39 -12.69
N GLU A 110 15.48 -15.13 -13.57
CA GLU A 110 14.15 -14.70 -14.00
C GLU A 110 13.15 -14.93 -12.86
N VAL A 111 12.52 -13.86 -12.38
CA VAL A 111 11.51 -13.88 -11.34
C VAL A 111 10.34 -13.03 -11.81
N LYS A 112 9.13 -13.57 -11.75
CA LYS A 112 7.94 -12.84 -12.23
C LYS A 112 7.67 -11.60 -11.42
N ASP A 113 7.87 -11.69 -10.11
CA ASP A 113 7.59 -10.58 -9.20
C ASP A 113 8.34 -10.81 -7.89
N ILE A 114 8.64 -9.71 -7.20
CA ILE A 114 9.18 -9.75 -5.84
C ILE A 114 8.25 -8.93 -4.99
N THR A 115 7.77 -9.50 -3.91
CA THR A 115 6.81 -8.85 -3.02
C THR A 115 7.27 -8.89 -1.57
N VAL A 116 6.91 -7.84 -0.83
CA VAL A 116 7.04 -7.78 0.61
C VAL A 116 5.68 -7.43 1.18
N THR A 117 5.25 -8.15 2.19
CA THR A 117 3.99 -7.87 2.89
C THR A 117 4.28 -7.52 4.33
N ILE A 118 3.75 -6.39 4.76
CA ILE A 118 3.83 -5.88 6.13
C ILE A 118 2.42 -5.79 6.70
N ARG A 119 2.22 -6.26 7.92
CA ARG A 119 0.95 -6.16 8.64
C ARG A 119 1.13 -5.28 9.88
N ARG A 120 0.20 -4.34 10.08
CA ARG A 120 0.22 -3.40 11.22
C ARG A 120 -1.18 -3.20 11.79
#